data_c7a911b92b4b7f85a2109906a6b6de07
#
_entry.id   c7a911b92b4b7f85a2109906a6b6de07
#
_cell.length_a   1.000
_cell.length_b   1.000
_cell.length_c   1.000
_cell.angle_alpha   90.00
_cell.angle_beta   90.00
_cell.angle_gamma   90.00
#
_symmetry.space_group_name_H-M   'P 1'
#
loop_
_entity.id
_entity.type
_entity.pdbx_description
1 polymer ?
#
loop_
_entity_poly.entity_id
_entity_poly.type
_entity_poly.pdbx_seq_one_letter_code
_entity_poly.pdbx_strand_id
1 'polypeptide(L)'
;MRFFKKIRLFALLLLFGLSLSLVYSFTRDYFAISKNLDIFNAIYRELNMSYVDETRPGKLMKTGIDAMLNSLDPYTVYFTEDDLEEYKYITTGEYGGIGASVIEINGKFFVDEPREGFTAFKSGIRAGDRIVSINGNSLEGKNYEAISGLLRGNAGTPIRLKILKPNTQSPKEYNLMREEIKSPAVPYFTMLPDGKTGIIKLTTFTENCSAEVKAAVLDLKSKGCTRLILDLRGNLGGLLHEAVNIVNLFVDKGQEVVFTKGRVVEWDRSYLAVHNPLDLSIPLLVMVDENSASASEIVSGALQDLDRAVILGKRTYGKGLVQQTRDLVYQARVKITVAKYYIPSGRCVQALDYSQRDANGRVEKVPDSLVTAFKTKGGRIVYDGAGISPDVAVKEVPMKETIAAIWGKFYAFNYATRYTTSHPNLRDSTHFELNQEEFKDFLAYLKAEEFSYQTRLEMDMEKIKKETTENNSFENIRNEFDVLMARLKVEKENELLQSEKEIRKLLSEEIISRYYFQKGRLAYAMRNDEQINQAMELIKNDAEVNGILTRKEKPNKPFNPSKKF
;
A
#
# COMPACT_ATOMS: atom_id res chain seq x y z
N MET A 1 35.04 -60.09 21.59
CA MET A 1 34.03 -59.55 22.57
C MET A 1 34.49 -58.31 23.34
N ARG A 2 35.74 -58.15 23.80
CA ARG A 2 36.23 -56.94 24.50
C ARG A 2 36.29 -55.67 23.63
N PHE A 3 36.53 -55.76 22.33
CA PHE A 3 36.61 -54.60 21.37
C PHE A 3 35.26 -54.01 21.15
N PHE A 4 34.21 -54.78 20.94
CA PHE A 4 32.81 -54.25 20.76
C PHE A 4 32.25 -53.58 22.02
N LYS A 5 32.67 -54.04 23.24
CA LYS A 5 32.28 -53.36 24.48
C LYS A 5 32.93 -51.98 24.61
N LYS A 6 34.20 -51.82 24.17
CA LYS A 6 34.86 -50.49 24.16
C LYS A 6 34.23 -49.52 23.18
N ILE A 7 33.83 -49.94 21.97
CA ILE A 7 33.14 -49.11 20.98
C ILE A 7 31.76 -48.67 21.50
N ARG A 8 30.98 -49.58 22.12
CA ARG A 8 29.70 -49.24 22.74
C ARG A 8 29.84 -48.24 23.89
N LEU A 9 30.86 -48.41 24.73
CA LEU A 9 31.12 -47.46 25.81
C LEU A 9 31.52 -46.08 25.29
N PHE A 10 32.35 -46.01 24.26
CA PHE A 10 32.75 -44.77 23.61
C PHE A 10 31.56 -44.08 22.93
N ALA A 11 30.69 -44.80 22.21
CA ALA A 11 29.47 -44.28 21.62
C ALA A 11 28.49 -43.74 22.67
N LEU A 12 28.35 -44.41 23.81
CA LEU A 12 27.53 -43.96 24.94
C LEU A 12 28.08 -42.66 25.58
N LEU A 13 29.41 -42.58 25.75
CA LEU A 13 30.06 -41.38 26.27
C LEU A 13 29.93 -40.19 25.29
N LEU A 14 30.00 -40.44 23.99
CA LEU A 14 29.82 -39.44 22.95
C LEU A 14 28.36 -38.92 22.90
N LEU A 15 27.38 -39.83 22.98
CA LEU A 15 25.96 -39.50 23.11
C LEU A 15 25.65 -38.72 24.40
N PHE A 16 26.25 -39.11 25.52
CA PHE A 16 26.11 -38.42 26.79
C PHE A 16 26.74 -37.02 26.74
N GLY A 17 27.94 -36.88 26.15
CA GLY A 17 28.58 -35.57 25.93
C GLY A 17 27.75 -34.65 25.01
N LEU A 18 27.15 -35.22 23.94
CA LEU A 18 26.26 -34.49 23.03
C LEU A 18 24.96 -34.02 23.74
N SER A 19 24.37 -34.93 24.56
CA SER A 19 23.18 -34.58 25.34
C SER A 19 23.45 -33.51 26.41
N LEU A 20 24.60 -33.59 27.09
CA LEU A 20 25.03 -32.55 28.04
C LEU A 20 25.29 -31.20 27.37
N SER A 21 25.89 -31.16 26.17
CA SER A 21 26.13 -29.93 25.44
C SER A 21 24.82 -29.30 24.95
N LEU A 22 23.84 -30.11 24.52
CA LEU A 22 22.49 -29.65 24.17
C LEU A 22 21.76 -29.04 25.39
N VAL A 23 21.75 -29.76 26.52
CA VAL A 23 21.13 -29.26 27.77
C VAL A 23 21.80 -27.97 28.23
N TYR A 24 23.13 -27.86 28.15
CA TYR A 24 23.89 -26.68 28.54
C TYR A 24 23.56 -25.48 27.62
N SER A 25 23.39 -25.68 26.33
CA SER A 25 22.99 -24.63 25.39
C SER A 25 21.58 -24.10 25.70
N PHE A 26 20.62 -25.00 25.90
CA PHE A 26 19.24 -24.61 26.25
C PHE A 26 19.15 -23.85 27.58
N THR A 27 19.87 -24.31 28.63
CA THR A 27 19.86 -23.67 29.95
C THR A 27 20.48 -22.27 29.91
N ARG A 28 21.50 -22.05 29.09
CA ARG A 28 22.13 -20.74 28.92
C ARG A 28 21.22 -19.71 28.30
N ASP A 29 20.45 -20.11 27.30
CA ASP A 29 19.50 -19.18 26.64
C ASP A 29 18.33 -18.82 27.56
N TYR A 30 17.77 -19.79 28.31
CA TYR A 30 16.72 -19.52 29.30
C TYR A 30 17.20 -18.63 30.44
N PHE A 31 18.42 -18.83 30.95
CA PHE A 31 19.00 -17.98 31.97
C PHE A 31 19.21 -16.54 31.46
N ALA A 32 19.72 -16.38 30.23
CA ALA A 32 19.89 -15.06 29.63
C ALA A 32 18.55 -14.32 29.46
N ILE A 33 17.49 -15.02 29.02
CA ILE A 33 16.15 -14.45 28.89
C ILE A 33 15.63 -14.01 30.26
N SER A 34 15.65 -14.90 31.27
CA SER A 34 15.18 -14.57 32.62
C SER A 34 15.92 -13.37 33.22
N LYS A 35 17.26 -13.36 33.16
CA LYS A 35 18.09 -12.26 33.63
C LYS A 35 17.73 -10.93 32.96
N ASN A 36 17.53 -10.93 31.65
CA ASN A 36 17.21 -9.73 30.91
C ASN A 36 15.81 -9.21 31.25
N LEU A 37 14.84 -10.09 31.47
CA LEU A 37 13.50 -9.72 31.94
C LEU A 37 13.55 -9.09 33.34
N ASP A 38 14.35 -9.64 34.27
CA ASP A 38 14.50 -9.10 35.61
C ASP A 38 15.12 -7.68 35.57
N ILE A 39 16.17 -7.49 34.73
CA ILE A 39 16.78 -6.18 34.51
C ILE A 39 15.79 -5.20 33.92
N PHE A 40 15.03 -5.61 32.90
CA PHE A 40 14.03 -4.75 32.26
C PHE A 40 12.94 -4.33 33.27
N ASN A 41 12.42 -5.25 34.05
CA ASN A 41 11.43 -4.97 35.08
C ASN A 41 11.98 -4.01 36.15
N ALA A 42 13.24 -4.19 36.57
CA ALA A 42 13.87 -3.30 37.54
C ALA A 42 14.02 -1.88 36.99
N ILE A 43 14.51 -1.71 35.76
CA ILE A 43 14.65 -0.42 35.09
C ILE A 43 13.28 0.23 34.92
N TYR A 44 12.27 -0.50 34.42
CA TYR A 44 10.93 0.03 34.21
C TYR A 44 10.29 0.55 35.49
N ARG A 45 10.44 -0.20 36.59
CA ARG A 45 9.96 0.21 37.91
C ARG A 45 10.69 1.45 38.40
N GLU A 46 12.03 1.49 38.31
CA GLU A 46 12.85 2.61 38.76
C GLU A 46 12.49 3.91 38.00
N LEU A 47 12.31 3.83 36.68
CA LEU A 47 11.89 4.97 35.86
C LEU A 47 10.53 5.53 36.29
N ASN A 48 9.55 4.65 36.58
CA ASN A 48 8.23 5.11 37.01
C ASN A 48 8.19 5.65 38.44
N MET A 49 9.17 5.27 39.29
CA MET A 49 9.24 5.72 40.68
C MET A 49 10.12 6.94 40.88
N SER A 50 11.20 7.06 40.12
CA SER A 50 12.31 7.99 40.46
C SER A 50 12.62 9.02 39.36
N TYR A 51 11.98 8.91 38.15
CA TYR A 51 12.21 9.90 37.09
C TYR A 51 11.71 11.28 37.52
N VAL A 52 12.46 12.35 37.13
CA VAL A 52 12.24 13.74 37.57
C VAL A 52 10.82 14.25 37.22
N ASP A 53 10.28 13.85 36.11
CA ASP A 53 8.92 14.23 35.66
C ASP A 53 7.95 13.04 35.77
N GLU A 54 6.66 13.34 35.86
CA GLU A 54 5.62 12.30 35.88
C GLU A 54 5.64 11.47 34.59
N THR A 55 5.84 10.17 34.70
CA THR A 55 5.81 9.23 33.60
C THR A 55 4.40 8.75 33.30
N ARG A 56 4.17 8.34 32.04
CA ARG A 56 2.96 7.59 31.64
C ARG A 56 3.35 6.13 31.44
N PRO A 57 3.11 5.24 32.43
CA PRO A 57 3.63 3.87 32.40
C PRO A 57 3.28 3.11 31.13
N GLY A 58 2.01 3.13 30.69
CA GLY A 58 1.57 2.43 29.49
C GLY A 58 2.27 2.94 28.20
N LYS A 59 2.44 4.26 28.07
CA LYS A 59 3.15 4.86 26.93
C LYS A 59 4.63 4.48 26.93
N LEU A 60 5.28 4.51 28.10
CA LEU A 60 6.69 4.13 28.25
C LEU A 60 6.91 2.66 27.88
N MET A 61 6.01 1.77 28.36
CA MET A 61 6.04 0.34 28.01
C MET A 61 5.86 0.12 26.51
N LYS A 62 4.83 0.75 25.90
CA LYS A 62 4.57 0.63 24.45
C LYS A 62 5.79 1.10 23.64
N THR A 63 6.41 2.22 24.01
CA THR A 63 7.63 2.72 23.35
C THR A 63 8.77 1.70 23.37
N GLY A 64 9.00 1.04 24.51
CA GLY A 64 10.01 -0.01 24.63
C GLY A 64 9.71 -1.25 23.79
N ILE A 65 8.45 -1.71 23.80
CA ILE A 65 7.99 -2.84 22.99
C ILE A 65 8.14 -2.50 21.49
N ASP A 66 7.63 -1.35 21.05
CA ASP A 66 7.69 -0.95 19.65
C ASP A 66 9.14 -0.83 19.16
N ALA A 67 10.06 -0.28 19.97
CA ALA A 67 11.48 -0.21 19.64
C ALA A 67 12.11 -1.59 19.47
N MET A 68 11.78 -2.54 20.35
CA MET A 68 12.25 -3.92 20.27
C MET A 68 11.72 -4.62 19.01
N LEU A 69 10.43 -4.48 18.70
CA LEU A 69 9.83 -5.11 17.53
C LEU A 69 10.35 -4.52 16.23
N ASN A 70 10.47 -3.19 16.14
CA ASN A 70 11.02 -2.48 14.98
C ASN A 70 12.48 -2.81 14.69
N SER A 71 13.23 -3.29 15.70
CA SER A 71 14.60 -3.79 15.47
C SER A 71 14.66 -5.07 14.66
N LEU A 72 13.56 -5.83 14.59
CA LEU A 72 13.44 -7.06 13.82
C LEU A 72 13.01 -6.77 12.37
N ASP A 73 11.80 -6.23 12.21
CA ASP A 73 11.22 -5.82 10.93
C ASP A 73 10.04 -4.85 11.16
N PRO A 74 9.57 -4.11 10.14
CA PRO A 74 8.47 -3.15 10.31
C PRO A 74 7.08 -3.79 10.34
N TYR A 75 6.96 -5.11 10.20
CA TYR A 75 5.69 -5.83 10.11
C TYR A 75 5.32 -6.54 11.41
N THR A 76 6.31 -6.72 12.29
CA THR A 76 6.13 -7.26 13.64
C THR A 76 5.64 -6.13 14.54
N VAL A 77 4.34 -6.16 14.91
CA VAL A 77 3.63 -5.05 15.55
C VAL A 77 2.86 -5.52 16.78
N TYR A 78 2.88 -4.69 17.81
CA TYR A 78 2.09 -4.86 19.03
C TYR A 78 0.83 -4.00 18.98
N PHE A 79 -0.30 -4.63 19.25
CA PHE A 79 -1.62 -3.98 19.38
C PHE A 79 -2.04 -4.01 20.85
N THR A 80 -2.33 -2.85 21.39
CA THR A 80 -2.97 -2.73 22.71
C THR A 80 -4.48 -3.02 22.60
N GLU A 81 -5.18 -3.07 23.73
CA GLU A 81 -6.65 -3.17 23.73
C GLU A 81 -7.33 -1.99 22.99
N ASP A 82 -6.71 -0.81 23.00
CA ASP A 82 -7.21 0.39 22.30
C ASP A 82 -7.01 0.28 20.76
N ASP A 83 -6.08 -0.56 20.29
CA ASP A 83 -5.74 -0.72 18.87
C ASP A 83 -6.61 -1.82 18.19
N LEU A 84 -7.56 -2.45 18.89
CA LEU A 84 -8.35 -3.59 18.36
C LEU A 84 -9.24 -3.21 17.17
N GLU A 85 -9.77 -1.99 17.14
CA GLU A 85 -10.57 -1.50 16.00
C GLU A 85 -9.71 -1.34 14.74
N GLU A 86 -8.45 -0.89 14.89
CA GLU A 86 -7.51 -0.83 13.78
C GLU A 86 -7.16 -2.23 13.28
N TYR A 87 -6.91 -3.17 14.18
CA TYR A 87 -6.69 -4.56 13.83
C TYR A 87 -7.88 -5.17 13.07
N LYS A 88 -9.12 -4.92 13.53
CA LYS A 88 -10.35 -5.35 12.85
C LYS A 88 -10.39 -4.78 11.43
N TYR A 89 -10.14 -3.49 11.27
CA TYR A 89 -10.13 -2.85 9.95
C TYR A 89 -9.13 -3.48 8.98
N ILE A 90 -7.91 -3.75 9.45
CA ILE A 90 -6.84 -4.35 8.61
C ILE A 90 -7.24 -5.75 8.12
N THR A 91 -7.99 -6.52 8.92
CA THR A 91 -8.34 -7.91 8.60
C THR A 91 -9.66 -8.05 7.88
N THR A 92 -10.69 -7.33 8.31
CA THR A 92 -12.05 -7.46 7.77
C THR A 92 -12.43 -6.36 6.78
N GLY A 93 -11.70 -5.24 6.77
CA GLY A 93 -12.09 -4.03 6.04
C GLY A 93 -13.27 -3.28 6.70
N GLU A 94 -13.64 -3.66 7.93
CA GLU A 94 -14.78 -3.11 8.67
C GLU A 94 -14.31 -2.27 9.86
N TYR A 95 -14.95 -1.14 10.06
CA TYR A 95 -14.72 -0.28 11.24
C TYR A 95 -15.98 0.48 11.62
N GLY A 96 -16.10 0.83 12.90
CA GLY A 96 -17.15 1.71 13.35
C GLY A 96 -16.79 3.18 13.10
N GLY A 97 -17.68 3.93 12.44
CA GLY A 97 -17.41 5.33 12.08
C GLY A 97 -18.58 6.03 11.42
N ILE A 98 -18.33 7.21 10.85
CA ILE A 98 -19.35 8.05 10.21
C ILE A 98 -19.49 7.80 8.70
N GLY A 99 -18.62 6.99 8.12
CA GLY A 99 -18.60 6.74 6.68
C GLY A 99 -18.07 7.93 5.87
N ALA A 100 -16.98 8.56 6.32
CA ALA A 100 -16.29 9.61 5.58
C ALA A 100 -14.78 9.54 5.83
N SER A 101 -13.98 9.78 4.78
CA SER A 101 -12.55 10.08 4.91
C SER A 101 -12.34 11.56 5.22
N VAL A 102 -11.22 11.87 5.85
CA VAL A 102 -10.82 13.24 6.20
C VAL A 102 -9.41 13.51 5.72
N ILE A 103 -9.12 14.78 5.43
CA ILE A 103 -7.78 15.26 5.08
C ILE A 103 -7.42 16.46 5.95
N GLU A 104 -6.11 16.66 6.14
CA GLU A 104 -5.57 17.84 6.80
C GLU A 104 -5.00 18.81 5.76
N ILE A 105 -5.46 20.06 5.81
CA ILE A 105 -4.95 21.15 4.98
C ILE A 105 -4.61 22.32 5.89
N ASN A 106 -3.34 22.70 5.96
CA ASN A 106 -2.85 23.81 6.78
C ASN A 106 -3.36 23.77 8.24
N GLY A 107 -3.25 22.60 8.90
CA GLY A 107 -3.68 22.38 10.29
C GLY A 107 -5.20 22.39 10.50
N LYS A 108 -5.99 22.32 9.44
CA LYS A 108 -7.45 22.24 9.48
C LYS A 108 -7.90 20.94 8.84
N PHE A 109 -8.99 20.37 9.34
CA PHE A 109 -9.50 19.08 8.90
C PHE A 109 -10.74 19.25 8.03
N PHE A 110 -10.74 18.62 6.89
CA PHE A 110 -11.84 18.66 5.93
C PHE A 110 -12.33 17.25 5.63
N VAL A 111 -13.61 17.13 5.34
CA VAL A 111 -14.16 15.91 4.76
C VAL A 111 -13.59 15.77 3.36
N ASP A 112 -12.87 14.69 3.11
CA ASP A 112 -12.33 14.35 1.79
C ASP A 112 -13.43 13.72 0.93
N GLU A 113 -13.98 12.60 1.40
CA GLU A 113 -15.02 11.90 0.66
C GLU A 113 -16.02 11.22 1.62
N PRO A 114 -17.31 11.61 1.62
CA PRO A 114 -18.35 10.86 2.30
C PRO A 114 -18.74 9.64 1.46
N ARG A 115 -18.95 8.51 2.11
CA ARG A 115 -19.41 7.27 1.46
C ARG A 115 -20.92 7.26 1.36
N GLU A 116 -21.44 6.96 0.17
CA GLU A 116 -22.88 6.86 -0.09
C GLU A 116 -23.53 5.83 0.85
N GLY A 117 -24.71 6.16 1.34
CA GLY A 117 -25.51 5.26 2.20
C GLY A 117 -25.15 5.31 3.68
N PHE A 118 -24.05 5.96 4.10
CA PHE A 118 -23.67 6.07 5.51
C PHE A 118 -24.09 7.41 6.16
N THR A 119 -23.93 7.48 7.47
CA THR A 119 -24.52 8.56 8.28
C THR A 119 -24.03 9.96 7.91
N ALA A 120 -22.73 10.13 7.57
CA ALA A 120 -22.21 11.42 7.11
C ALA A 120 -22.90 11.88 5.82
N PHE A 121 -22.99 10.98 4.83
CA PHE A 121 -23.65 11.25 3.57
C PHE A 121 -25.14 11.57 3.74
N LYS A 122 -25.88 10.73 4.50
CA LYS A 122 -27.32 10.91 4.79
C LYS A 122 -27.61 12.22 5.48
N SER A 123 -26.67 12.70 6.31
CA SER A 123 -26.79 13.99 7.03
C SER A 123 -26.45 15.20 6.18
N GLY A 124 -26.09 15.02 4.89
CA GLY A 124 -25.75 16.11 3.99
C GLY A 124 -24.32 16.64 4.17
N ILE A 125 -23.43 15.89 4.85
CA ILE A 125 -21.99 16.20 4.89
C ILE A 125 -21.40 15.84 3.53
N ARG A 126 -20.55 16.72 3.00
CA ARG A 126 -19.96 16.60 1.66
C ARG A 126 -18.46 16.87 1.70
N ALA A 127 -17.76 16.47 0.63
CA ALA A 127 -16.35 16.80 0.45
C ALA A 127 -16.13 18.33 0.45
N GLY A 128 -15.06 18.78 1.10
CA GLY A 128 -14.78 20.19 1.31
C GLY A 128 -15.41 20.82 2.56
N ASP A 129 -16.31 20.10 3.26
CA ASP A 129 -16.82 20.52 4.56
C ASP A 129 -15.70 20.51 5.60
N ARG A 130 -15.49 21.62 6.32
CA ARG A 130 -14.48 21.71 7.37
C ARG A 130 -15.03 21.21 8.71
N ILE A 131 -14.32 20.28 9.33
CA ILE A 131 -14.61 19.82 10.68
C ILE A 131 -13.97 20.79 11.68
N VAL A 132 -14.78 21.43 12.53
CA VAL A 132 -14.33 22.44 13.48
C VAL A 132 -14.11 21.83 14.88
N SER A 133 -15.01 20.93 15.30
CA SER A 133 -14.87 20.22 16.56
C SER A 133 -15.54 18.85 16.50
N ILE A 134 -15.07 17.93 17.36
CA ILE A 134 -15.63 16.59 17.58
C ILE A 134 -15.97 16.45 19.06
N ASN A 135 -17.23 16.12 19.38
CA ASN A 135 -17.74 15.99 20.77
C ASN A 135 -17.43 17.20 21.65
N GLY A 136 -17.41 18.41 21.08
CA GLY A 136 -17.09 19.66 21.77
C GLY A 136 -15.60 19.98 21.88
N ASN A 137 -14.71 19.04 21.56
CA ASN A 137 -13.26 19.25 21.61
C ASN A 137 -12.77 19.95 20.33
N SER A 138 -11.93 20.98 20.49
CA SER A 138 -11.22 21.61 19.37
C SER A 138 -10.27 20.62 18.71
N LEU A 139 -10.06 20.79 17.41
CA LEU A 139 -9.13 20.00 16.60
C LEU A 139 -7.76 20.70 16.43
N GLU A 140 -7.63 21.91 16.95
CA GLU A 140 -6.40 22.69 16.84
C GLU A 140 -5.21 21.98 17.49
N GLY A 141 -4.08 21.91 16.77
CA GLY A 141 -2.87 21.23 17.22
C GLY A 141 -2.95 19.69 17.27
N LYS A 142 -4.04 19.09 16.82
CA LYS A 142 -4.13 17.62 16.68
C LYS A 142 -3.62 17.18 15.31
N ASN A 143 -3.03 15.99 15.26
CA ASN A 143 -2.61 15.37 14.01
C ASN A 143 -3.74 14.51 13.41
N TYR A 144 -3.53 14.04 12.18
CA TYR A 144 -4.47 13.22 11.43
C TYR A 144 -4.89 11.94 12.19
N GLU A 145 -3.95 11.24 12.83
CA GLU A 145 -4.20 9.99 13.56
C GLU A 145 -5.17 10.21 14.73
N ALA A 146 -4.95 11.30 15.50
CA ALA A 146 -5.82 11.66 16.60
C ALA A 146 -7.26 11.96 16.14
N ILE A 147 -7.41 12.67 15.00
CA ILE A 147 -8.72 12.99 14.44
C ILE A 147 -9.41 11.75 13.88
N SER A 148 -8.67 10.92 13.14
CA SER A 148 -9.18 9.64 12.65
C SER A 148 -9.66 8.74 13.78
N GLY A 149 -8.90 8.66 14.88
CA GLY A 149 -9.30 7.93 16.07
C GLY A 149 -10.56 8.47 16.75
N LEU A 150 -10.74 9.81 16.80
CA LEU A 150 -11.97 10.42 17.34
C LEU A 150 -13.21 10.18 16.48
N LEU A 151 -13.05 10.09 15.16
CA LEU A 151 -14.15 9.80 14.23
C LEU A 151 -14.57 8.33 14.28
N ARG A 152 -13.62 7.42 14.51
CA ARG A 152 -13.85 5.99 14.69
C ARG A 152 -14.41 5.71 16.09
N GLY A 153 -14.90 4.50 16.31
CA GLY A 153 -15.40 3.96 17.56
C GLY A 153 -16.52 2.96 17.32
N ASN A 154 -17.03 2.35 18.38
CA ASN A 154 -18.03 1.29 18.27
C ASN A 154 -19.27 1.74 17.51
N ALA A 155 -19.74 0.90 16.58
CA ALA A 155 -21.01 1.11 15.88
C ALA A 155 -22.16 1.28 16.89
N GLY A 156 -23.14 2.13 16.57
CA GLY A 156 -24.25 2.44 17.47
C GLY A 156 -23.93 3.51 18.53
N THR A 157 -22.70 4.05 18.58
CA THR A 157 -22.36 5.13 19.50
C THR A 157 -22.57 6.52 18.89
N PRO A 158 -23.06 7.51 19.66
CA PRO A 158 -23.26 8.87 19.16
C PRO A 158 -21.93 9.61 18.97
N ILE A 159 -21.90 10.50 17.98
CA ILE A 159 -20.80 11.44 17.75
C ILE A 159 -21.38 12.79 17.33
N ARG A 160 -20.84 13.86 17.87
CA ARG A 160 -21.27 15.24 17.59
C ARG A 160 -20.15 15.97 16.84
N LEU A 161 -20.48 16.49 15.65
CA LEU A 161 -19.55 17.25 14.81
C LEU A 161 -20.03 18.69 14.66
N LYS A 162 -19.13 19.66 14.76
CA LYS A 162 -19.37 21.01 14.24
C LYS A 162 -18.70 21.13 12.87
N ILE A 163 -19.51 21.41 11.87
CA ILE A 163 -19.10 21.48 10.46
C ILE A 163 -19.31 22.91 9.94
N LEU A 164 -18.28 23.46 9.33
CA LEU A 164 -18.35 24.70 8.57
C LEU A 164 -18.42 24.37 7.08
N LYS A 165 -19.56 24.66 6.48
CA LYS A 165 -19.80 24.47 5.06
C LYS A 165 -18.99 25.48 4.23
N PRO A 166 -18.53 25.12 3.00
CA PRO A 166 -17.98 26.11 2.07
C PRO A 166 -18.90 27.32 1.93
N ASN A 167 -18.31 28.52 1.86
CA ASN A 167 -19.02 29.80 1.71
C ASN A 167 -20.01 30.17 2.85
N THR A 168 -19.91 29.52 4.02
CA THR A 168 -20.65 29.91 5.23
C THR A 168 -19.72 30.46 6.30
N GLN A 169 -20.24 31.36 7.16
CA GLN A 169 -19.44 31.94 8.24
C GLN A 169 -19.64 31.26 9.59
N SER A 170 -20.73 30.53 9.74
CA SER A 170 -21.09 29.90 11.02
C SER A 170 -21.14 28.37 10.90
N PRO A 171 -20.45 27.67 11.80
CA PRO A 171 -20.49 26.21 11.82
C PRO A 171 -21.86 25.70 12.32
N LYS A 172 -22.34 24.63 11.71
CA LYS A 172 -23.56 23.91 12.10
C LYS A 172 -23.20 22.64 12.86
N GLU A 173 -24.00 22.30 13.87
CA GLU A 173 -23.86 21.06 14.64
C GLU A 173 -24.62 19.90 13.97
N TYR A 174 -23.96 18.74 13.91
CA TYR A 174 -24.49 17.48 13.39
C TYR A 174 -24.36 16.42 14.48
N ASN A 175 -25.48 15.82 14.87
CA ASN A 175 -25.54 14.69 15.78
C ASN A 175 -25.67 13.43 14.93
N LEU A 176 -24.62 12.62 14.91
CA LEU A 176 -24.51 11.42 14.07
C LEU A 176 -24.41 10.17 14.94
N MET A 177 -24.78 9.03 14.38
CA MET A 177 -24.49 7.72 14.97
C MET A 177 -23.39 7.06 14.16
N ARG A 178 -22.39 6.48 14.83
CA ARG A 178 -21.41 5.63 14.15
C ARG A 178 -22.09 4.38 13.63
N GLU A 179 -21.84 4.03 12.41
CA GLU A 179 -22.32 2.81 11.75
C GLU A 179 -21.14 1.86 11.52
N GLU A 180 -21.37 0.59 11.32
CA GLU A 180 -20.38 -0.34 10.83
C GLU A 180 -20.13 -0.06 9.35
N ILE A 181 -18.93 0.40 9.03
CA ILE A 181 -18.52 0.79 7.68
C ILE A 181 -17.74 -0.36 7.08
N LYS A 182 -18.25 -0.94 6.00
CA LYS A 182 -17.55 -1.94 5.20
C LYS A 182 -16.93 -1.29 3.97
N SER A 183 -15.63 -1.47 3.81
CA SER A 183 -14.91 -1.07 2.59
C SER A 183 -14.85 -2.27 1.65
N PRO A 184 -15.48 -2.22 0.46
CA PRO A 184 -15.40 -3.32 -0.47
C PRO A 184 -13.95 -3.51 -0.93
N ALA A 185 -13.50 -4.75 -0.99
CA ALA A 185 -12.19 -5.09 -1.53
C ALA A 185 -12.15 -4.89 -3.06
N VAL A 186 -13.29 -5.08 -3.73
CA VAL A 186 -13.52 -4.80 -5.15
C VAL A 186 -14.42 -3.56 -5.27
N PRO A 187 -13.88 -2.33 -5.14
CA PRO A 187 -14.68 -1.10 -5.18
C PRO A 187 -15.25 -0.81 -6.57
N TYR A 188 -14.64 -1.36 -7.62
CA TYR A 188 -15.08 -1.12 -8.99
C TYR A 188 -14.67 -2.26 -9.94
N PHE A 189 -15.57 -2.62 -10.84
CA PHE A 189 -15.31 -3.48 -11.99
C PHE A 189 -16.24 -3.08 -13.15
N THR A 190 -15.79 -3.29 -14.38
CA THR A 190 -16.58 -2.90 -15.57
C THR A 190 -16.12 -3.64 -16.82
N MET A 191 -16.96 -3.63 -17.85
CA MET A 191 -16.55 -3.95 -19.22
C MET A 191 -15.79 -2.76 -19.81
N LEU A 192 -14.68 -3.03 -20.47
CA LEU A 192 -13.92 -2.00 -21.20
C LEU A 192 -14.59 -1.67 -22.55
N PRO A 193 -14.21 -0.58 -23.22
CA PRO A 193 -14.86 -0.09 -24.43
C PRO A 193 -14.92 -1.09 -25.61
N ASP A 194 -14.06 -2.10 -25.62
CA ASP A 194 -14.08 -3.15 -26.65
C ASP A 194 -15.27 -4.13 -26.51
N GLY A 195 -16.04 -4.02 -25.42
CA GLY A 195 -17.21 -4.87 -25.13
C GLY A 195 -16.90 -6.35 -24.87
N LYS A 196 -15.62 -6.72 -24.74
CA LYS A 196 -15.16 -8.11 -24.55
C LYS A 196 -14.20 -8.28 -23.40
N THR A 197 -13.49 -7.24 -23.02
CA THR A 197 -12.52 -7.26 -21.91
C THR A 197 -13.15 -6.71 -20.65
N GLY A 198 -13.15 -7.49 -19.58
CA GLY A 198 -13.55 -7.05 -18.25
C GLY A 198 -12.34 -6.62 -17.43
N ILE A 199 -12.49 -5.62 -16.57
CA ILE A 199 -11.48 -5.23 -15.59
C ILE A 199 -12.06 -5.25 -14.19
N ILE A 200 -11.27 -5.76 -13.23
CA ILE A 200 -11.61 -5.81 -11.80
C ILE A 200 -10.49 -5.11 -11.03
N LYS A 201 -10.84 -4.06 -10.26
CA LYS A 201 -9.93 -3.41 -9.31
C LYS A 201 -10.04 -4.08 -7.96
N LEU A 202 -8.95 -4.69 -7.48
CA LEU A 202 -8.84 -5.24 -6.13
C LEU A 202 -7.88 -4.39 -5.32
N THR A 203 -8.36 -3.75 -4.25
CA THR A 203 -7.56 -2.78 -3.47
C THR A 203 -6.96 -3.35 -2.20
N THR A 204 -7.49 -4.46 -1.69
CA THR A 204 -7.01 -5.10 -0.46
C THR A 204 -7.43 -6.56 -0.41
N PHE A 205 -6.75 -7.37 0.39
CA PHE A 205 -7.09 -8.78 0.64
C PHE A 205 -7.69 -8.93 2.05
N THR A 206 -8.90 -8.40 2.24
CA THR A 206 -9.71 -8.60 3.44
C THR A 206 -10.52 -9.88 3.37
N GLU A 207 -11.13 -10.29 4.49
CA GLU A 207 -11.99 -11.48 4.54
C GLU A 207 -13.10 -11.43 3.46
N ASN A 208 -13.26 -12.55 2.76
CA ASN A 208 -14.22 -12.76 1.68
C ASN A 208 -13.96 -11.94 0.39
N CYS A 209 -12.80 -11.30 0.22
CA CYS A 209 -12.50 -10.57 -1.02
C CYS A 209 -12.47 -11.49 -2.25
N SER A 210 -12.11 -12.76 -2.10
CA SER A 210 -12.17 -13.75 -3.17
C SER A 210 -13.59 -14.00 -3.66
N ALA A 211 -14.59 -13.94 -2.77
CA ALA A 211 -16.00 -14.02 -3.15
C ALA A 211 -16.44 -12.76 -3.93
N GLU A 212 -15.94 -11.56 -3.57
CA GLU A 212 -16.21 -10.33 -4.33
C GLU A 212 -15.60 -10.41 -5.73
N VAL A 213 -14.34 -10.88 -5.86
CA VAL A 213 -13.71 -11.11 -7.18
C VAL A 213 -14.50 -12.13 -7.99
N LYS A 214 -14.90 -13.27 -7.39
CA LYS A 214 -15.72 -14.28 -8.07
C LYS A 214 -17.04 -13.71 -8.57
N ALA A 215 -17.74 -12.93 -7.75
CA ALA A 215 -19.00 -12.28 -8.13
C ALA A 215 -18.79 -11.30 -9.30
N ALA A 216 -17.72 -10.50 -9.27
CA ALA A 216 -17.37 -9.59 -10.35
C ALA A 216 -17.06 -10.33 -11.65
N VAL A 217 -16.31 -11.45 -11.60
CA VAL A 217 -16.04 -12.29 -12.79
C VAL A 217 -17.34 -12.85 -13.38
N LEU A 218 -18.23 -13.37 -12.54
CA LEU A 218 -19.52 -13.92 -13.00
C LEU A 218 -20.40 -12.84 -13.65
N ASP A 219 -20.49 -11.66 -13.06
CA ASP A 219 -21.24 -10.53 -13.60
C ASP A 219 -20.66 -10.09 -14.97
N LEU A 220 -19.34 -9.93 -15.06
CA LEU A 220 -18.67 -9.60 -16.32
C LEU A 220 -18.91 -10.68 -17.40
N LYS A 221 -18.82 -11.96 -17.04
CA LYS A 221 -19.12 -13.07 -17.97
C LYS A 221 -20.58 -13.04 -18.46
N SER A 222 -21.53 -12.69 -17.60
CA SER A 222 -22.94 -12.52 -17.98
C SER A 222 -23.15 -11.39 -19.00
N LYS A 223 -22.23 -10.41 -19.01
CA LYS A 223 -22.21 -9.28 -19.95
C LYS A 223 -21.38 -9.57 -21.23
N GLY A 224 -20.91 -10.80 -21.41
CA GLY A 224 -20.16 -11.20 -22.59
C GLY A 224 -18.63 -11.02 -22.47
N CYS A 225 -18.09 -10.89 -21.26
CA CYS A 225 -16.64 -10.85 -21.03
C CYS A 225 -15.97 -12.14 -21.48
N THR A 226 -14.99 -12.02 -22.37
CA THR A 226 -14.16 -13.11 -22.89
C THR A 226 -12.68 -12.98 -22.53
N ARG A 227 -12.26 -11.87 -21.93
CA ARG A 227 -10.89 -11.57 -21.48
C ARG A 227 -10.95 -10.81 -20.18
N LEU A 228 -10.03 -11.06 -19.26
CA LEU A 228 -10.08 -10.48 -17.91
C LEU A 228 -8.76 -9.79 -17.54
N ILE A 229 -8.86 -8.58 -17.00
CA ILE A 229 -7.77 -7.85 -16.37
C ILE A 229 -8.05 -7.79 -14.87
N LEU A 230 -7.10 -8.24 -14.04
CA LEU A 230 -7.11 -8.06 -12.59
C LEU A 230 -6.12 -6.95 -12.23
N ASP A 231 -6.61 -5.81 -11.78
CA ASP A 231 -5.76 -4.66 -11.40
C ASP A 231 -5.44 -4.70 -9.90
N LEU A 232 -4.18 -5.02 -9.59
CA LEU A 232 -3.58 -5.07 -8.25
C LEU A 232 -2.67 -3.87 -7.97
N ARG A 233 -2.61 -2.86 -8.84
CA ARG A 233 -1.80 -1.66 -8.61
C ARG A 233 -2.26 -0.95 -7.35
N GLY A 234 -1.32 -0.48 -6.52
CA GLY A 234 -1.59 0.16 -5.23
C GLY A 234 -2.10 -0.78 -4.13
N ASN A 235 -2.18 -2.10 -4.37
CA ASN A 235 -2.68 -3.07 -3.40
C ASN A 235 -1.55 -3.62 -2.53
N LEU A 236 -1.47 -3.18 -1.27
CA LEU A 236 -0.44 -3.57 -0.30
C LEU A 236 -0.56 -5.01 0.22
N GLY A 237 -1.56 -5.77 -0.23
CA GLY A 237 -1.80 -7.15 0.17
C GLY A 237 -2.89 -7.30 1.23
N GLY A 238 -2.71 -8.28 2.13
CA GLY A 238 -3.64 -8.66 3.19
C GLY A 238 -3.59 -10.16 3.48
N LEU A 239 -4.74 -10.80 3.56
CA LEU A 239 -4.86 -12.19 3.99
C LEU A 239 -4.36 -13.18 2.93
N LEU A 240 -3.40 -14.01 3.32
CA LEU A 240 -2.77 -15.01 2.44
C LEU A 240 -3.79 -16.00 1.87
N HIS A 241 -4.71 -16.52 2.69
CA HIS A 241 -5.70 -17.50 2.24
C HIS A 241 -6.65 -16.92 1.17
N GLU A 242 -6.93 -15.63 1.21
CA GLU A 242 -7.73 -14.95 0.19
C GLU A 242 -6.98 -14.85 -1.14
N ALA A 243 -5.65 -14.62 -1.10
CA ALA A 243 -4.82 -14.68 -2.30
C ALA A 243 -4.85 -16.09 -2.93
N VAL A 244 -4.74 -17.14 -2.10
CA VAL A 244 -4.87 -18.54 -2.56
C VAL A 244 -6.23 -18.80 -3.19
N ASN A 245 -7.32 -18.34 -2.56
CA ASN A 245 -8.67 -18.48 -3.09
C ASN A 245 -8.86 -17.76 -4.43
N ILE A 246 -8.27 -16.57 -4.62
CA ILE A 246 -8.34 -15.84 -5.90
C ILE A 246 -7.57 -16.60 -7.00
N VAL A 247 -6.35 -17.08 -6.71
CA VAL A 247 -5.60 -17.89 -7.68
C VAL A 247 -6.40 -19.15 -8.03
N ASN A 248 -7.03 -19.81 -7.05
CA ASN A 248 -7.87 -21.01 -7.26
C ASN A 248 -9.05 -20.79 -8.23
N LEU A 249 -9.50 -19.55 -8.44
CA LEU A 249 -10.51 -19.27 -9.47
C LEU A 249 -10.04 -19.62 -10.89
N PHE A 250 -8.73 -19.63 -11.13
CA PHE A 250 -8.11 -19.68 -12.45
C PHE A 250 -7.13 -20.84 -12.67
N VAL A 251 -6.91 -21.68 -11.67
CA VAL A 251 -5.97 -22.82 -11.74
C VAL A 251 -6.63 -24.12 -11.33
N ASP A 252 -6.06 -25.25 -11.75
CA ASP A 252 -6.58 -26.57 -11.44
C ASP A 252 -6.59 -26.84 -9.94
N LYS A 253 -7.61 -27.59 -9.50
CA LYS A 253 -7.66 -28.12 -8.15
C LYS A 253 -6.45 -29.00 -7.85
N GLY A 254 -5.86 -28.81 -6.65
CA GLY A 254 -4.65 -29.51 -6.21
C GLY A 254 -3.35 -28.81 -6.60
N GLN A 255 -3.39 -27.73 -7.41
CA GLN A 255 -2.23 -26.93 -7.75
C GLN A 255 -1.71 -26.20 -6.51
N GLU A 256 -0.39 -26.30 -6.24
CA GLU A 256 0.27 -25.49 -5.22
C GLU A 256 0.30 -24.03 -5.66
N VAL A 257 -0.11 -23.15 -4.75
CA VAL A 257 -0.16 -21.70 -4.97
C VAL A 257 0.98 -20.99 -4.25
N VAL A 258 1.24 -21.38 -3.02
CA VAL A 258 2.28 -20.79 -2.18
C VAL A 258 2.64 -21.77 -1.07
N PHE A 259 3.89 -21.79 -0.65
CA PHE A 259 4.31 -22.51 0.57
C PHE A 259 5.13 -21.60 1.48
N THR A 260 5.12 -21.89 2.78
CA THR A 260 5.82 -21.11 3.80
C THR A 260 6.90 -21.92 4.46
N LYS A 261 8.03 -21.27 4.78
CA LYS A 261 9.12 -21.85 5.57
C LYS A 261 9.56 -20.86 6.63
N GLY A 262 9.67 -21.34 7.86
CA GLY A 262 10.07 -20.55 9.01
C GLY A 262 11.12 -21.24 9.89
N ARG A 263 11.38 -20.63 11.05
CA ARG A 263 12.29 -21.19 12.06
C ARG A 263 11.70 -22.45 12.71
N VAL A 264 10.38 -22.50 12.85
CA VAL A 264 9.63 -23.61 13.44
C VAL A 264 9.07 -24.45 12.30
N VAL A 265 9.76 -25.54 11.99
CA VAL A 265 9.47 -26.41 10.82
C VAL A 265 8.04 -26.96 10.86
N GLU A 266 7.50 -27.23 12.06
CA GLU A 266 6.13 -27.72 12.25
C GLU A 266 5.05 -26.70 11.79
N TRP A 267 5.44 -25.46 11.57
CA TRP A 267 4.56 -24.39 11.05
C TRP A 267 4.69 -24.18 9.55
N ASP A 268 5.60 -24.90 8.90
CA ASP A 268 5.69 -24.87 7.44
C ASP A 268 4.39 -25.40 6.84
N ARG A 269 3.88 -24.71 5.83
CA ARG A 269 2.60 -25.02 5.18
C ARG A 269 2.72 -24.89 3.68
N SER A 270 2.09 -25.82 2.98
CA SER A 270 1.78 -25.69 1.56
C SER A 270 0.29 -25.37 1.41
N TYR A 271 -0.01 -24.36 0.61
CA TYR A 271 -1.37 -23.90 0.35
C TYR A 271 -1.73 -24.26 -1.09
N LEU A 272 -2.70 -25.14 -1.21
CA LEU A 272 -3.15 -25.68 -2.49
C LEU A 272 -4.47 -25.02 -2.92
N ALA A 273 -4.73 -24.99 -4.22
CA ALA A 273 -6.04 -24.71 -4.80
C ALA A 273 -6.98 -25.88 -4.47
N VAL A 274 -7.88 -25.71 -3.48
CA VAL A 274 -8.71 -26.82 -2.96
C VAL A 274 -10.09 -26.90 -3.59
N HIS A 275 -10.55 -25.84 -4.26
CA HIS A 275 -11.84 -25.76 -4.91
C HIS A 275 -11.75 -26.03 -6.41
N ASN A 276 -12.86 -26.36 -7.04
CA ASN A 276 -12.93 -26.39 -8.50
C ASN A 276 -12.75 -24.97 -9.05
N PRO A 277 -11.97 -24.82 -10.13
CA PRO A 277 -11.74 -23.51 -10.74
C PRO A 277 -13.04 -22.92 -11.31
N LEU A 278 -13.08 -21.58 -11.37
CA LEU A 278 -14.16 -20.87 -12.02
C LEU A 278 -13.99 -20.86 -13.54
N ASP A 279 -12.76 -20.61 -14.00
CA ASP A 279 -12.42 -20.58 -15.42
C ASP A 279 -10.93 -20.81 -15.66
N LEU A 280 -10.59 -21.91 -16.30
CA LEU A 280 -9.20 -22.27 -16.65
C LEU A 280 -8.74 -21.63 -17.97
N SER A 281 -9.67 -21.17 -18.80
CA SER A 281 -9.42 -20.82 -20.19
C SER A 281 -9.47 -19.34 -20.50
N ILE A 282 -10.16 -18.54 -19.70
CA ILE A 282 -10.25 -17.09 -19.95
C ILE A 282 -8.86 -16.46 -20.01
N PRO A 283 -8.47 -15.75 -21.09
CA PRO A 283 -7.26 -14.97 -21.13
C PRO A 283 -7.22 -14.01 -19.93
N LEU A 284 -6.13 -14.09 -19.16
CA LEU A 284 -5.98 -13.36 -17.91
C LEU A 284 -4.70 -12.51 -17.94
N LEU A 285 -4.84 -11.24 -17.58
CA LEU A 285 -3.76 -10.30 -17.38
C LEU A 285 -3.84 -9.73 -15.97
N VAL A 286 -2.71 -9.62 -15.29
CA VAL A 286 -2.63 -9.01 -13.96
C VAL A 286 -1.79 -7.73 -14.04
N MET A 287 -2.37 -6.60 -13.66
CA MET A 287 -1.66 -5.32 -13.57
C MET A 287 -1.05 -5.15 -12.18
N VAL A 288 0.21 -4.76 -12.13
CA VAL A 288 0.96 -4.55 -10.87
C VAL A 288 1.79 -3.27 -10.92
N ASP A 289 2.13 -2.75 -9.75
CA ASP A 289 3.08 -1.64 -9.59
C ASP A 289 3.99 -1.84 -8.38
N GLU A 290 4.84 -0.87 -8.08
CA GLU A 290 5.77 -0.87 -6.93
C GLU A 290 5.10 -0.92 -5.57
N ASN A 291 3.78 -0.68 -5.49
CA ASN A 291 2.98 -0.79 -4.27
C ASN A 291 2.22 -2.12 -4.18
N SER A 292 2.22 -2.93 -5.25
CA SER A 292 1.67 -4.29 -5.21
C SER A 292 2.55 -5.15 -4.31
N ALA A 293 2.05 -5.53 -3.12
CA ALA A 293 2.87 -6.19 -2.10
C ALA A 293 2.20 -7.44 -1.49
N SER A 294 2.99 -8.36 -0.94
CA SER A 294 2.52 -9.49 -0.12
C SER A 294 1.49 -10.37 -0.85
N ALA A 295 0.22 -10.40 -0.43
CA ALA A 295 -0.85 -11.18 -1.07
C ALA A 295 -1.01 -10.86 -2.58
N SER A 296 -0.78 -9.60 -2.99
CA SER A 296 -0.74 -9.21 -4.41
C SER A 296 0.39 -9.90 -5.15
N GLU A 297 1.54 -10.10 -4.49
CA GLU A 297 2.70 -10.79 -5.05
C GLU A 297 2.49 -12.31 -5.09
N ILE A 298 1.72 -12.86 -4.14
CA ILE A 298 1.30 -14.27 -4.20
C ILE A 298 0.40 -14.48 -5.42
N VAL A 299 -0.61 -13.64 -5.64
CA VAL A 299 -1.52 -13.77 -6.80
C VAL A 299 -0.77 -13.59 -8.11
N SER A 300 -0.05 -12.48 -8.29
CA SER A 300 0.67 -12.20 -9.53
C SER A 300 1.78 -13.21 -9.78
N GLY A 301 2.56 -13.55 -8.74
CA GLY A 301 3.67 -14.48 -8.86
C GLY A 301 3.24 -15.93 -9.10
N ALA A 302 2.18 -16.41 -8.40
CA ALA A 302 1.67 -17.75 -8.62
C ALA A 302 1.08 -17.90 -10.04
N LEU A 303 0.28 -16.94 -10.49
CA LEU A 303 -0.27 -16.96 -11.85
C LEU A 303 0.83 -16.84 -12.93
N GLN A 304 1.92 -16.10 -12.67
CA GLN A 304 3.08 -16.03 -13.53
C GLN A 304 3.83 -17.37 -13.57
N ASP A 305 4.13 -17.96 -12.41
CA ASP A 305 4.90 -19.21 -12.30
C ASP A 305 4.15 -20.42 -12.87
N LEU A 306 2.83 -20.37 -12.85
CA LEU A 306 1.96 -21.39 -13.45
C LEU A 306 1.68 -21.13 -14.94
N ASP A 307 2.26 -20.09 -15.54
CA ASP A 307 2.01 -19.65 -16.91
C ASP A 307 0.52 -19.43 -17.22
N ARG A 308 -0.24 -18.98 -16.21
CA ARG A 308 -1.69 -18.80 -16.29
C ARG A 308 -2.11 -17.37 -16.67
N ALA A 309 -1.28 -16.38 -16.32
CA ALA A 309 -1.55 -14.98 -16.64
C ALA A 309 -0.28 -14.26 -17.08
N VAL A 310 -0.47 -13.24 -17.93
CA VAL A 310 0.58 -12.26 -18.25
C VAL A 310 0.58 -11.18 -17.18
N ILE A 311 1.75 -10.84 -16.65
CA ILE A 311 1.93 -9.77 -15.68
C ILE A 311 2.40 -8.51 -16.39
N LEU A 312 1.64 -7.42 -16.26
CA LEU A 312 1.94 -6.13 -16.88
C LEU A 312 2.09 -5.05 -15.83
N GLY A 313 3.07 -4.19 -15.97
CA GLY A 313 3.24 -3.03 -15.10
C GLY A 313 4.67 -2.76 -14.70
N LYS A 314 4.87 -2.46 -13.41
CA LYS A 314 6.18 -2.28 -12.78
C LYS A 314 6.50 -3.46 -11.88
N ARG A 315 7.78 -3.57 -11.51
CA ARG A 315 8.22 -4.54 -10.49
C ARG A 315 7.49 -4.28 -9.17
N THR A 316 7.02 -5.34 -8.52
CA THR A 316 6.30 -5.27 -7.25
C THR A 316 7.23 -4.94 -6.07
N TYR A 317 6.65 -4.73 -4.90
CA TYR A 317 7.34 -4.26 -3.69
C TYR A 317 8.44 -5.19 -3.19
N GLY A 318 8.21 -6.50 -3.20
CA GLY A 318 9.15 -7.49 -2.67
C GLY A 318 8.97 -7.81 -1.19
N LYS A 319 7.73 -8.00 -0.73
CA LYS A 319 7.43 -8.46 0.63
C LYS A 319 7.12 -9.95 0.64
N GLY A 320 8.12 -10.77 0.97
CA GLY A 320 8.04 -12.23 1.06
C GLY A 320 7.91 -12.78 2.50
N LEU A 321 7.46 -11.96 3.45
CA LEU A 321 7.34 -12.30 4.87
C LEU A 321 5.89 -12.61 5.25
N VAL A 322 5.72 -13.63 6.08
CA VAL A 322 4.41 -14.05 6.62
C VAL A 322 4.32 -13.70 8.09
N GLN A 323 3.27 -12.99 8.46
CA GLN A 323 2.95 -12.67 9.84
C GLN A 323 1.83 -13.56 10.36
N GLN A 324 1.92 -13.92 11.64
CA GLN A 324 0.83 -14.52 12.42
C GLN A 324 0.49 -13.62 13.59
N THR A 325 -0.79 -13.43 13.84
CA THR A 325 -1.27 -12.73 15.04
C THR A 325 -1.49 -13.73 16.16
N ARG A 326 -1.09 -13.35 17.36
CA ARG A 326 -1.26 -14.11 18.60
C ARG A 326 -1.91 -13.24 19.65
N ASP A 327 -2.92 -13.78 20.31
CA ASP A 327 -3.52 -13.14 21.45
C ASP A 327 -2.57 -13.19 22.65
N LEU A 328 -2.51 -12.09 23.37
CA LEU A 328 -1.76 -11.92 24.59
C LEU A 328 -2.71 -11.69 25.76
N VAL A 329 -2.15 -11.51 26.97
CA VAL A 329 -2.91 -11.11 28.15
C VAL A 329 -3.51 -9.71 27.97
N TYR A 330 -4.56 -9.40 28.72
CA TYR A 330 -5.24 -8.09 28.70
C TYR A 330 -5.74 -7.68 27.31
N GLN A 331 -6.27 -8.64 26.53
CA GLN A 331 -6.80 -8.45 25.17
C GLN A 331 -5.80 -7.86 24.15
N ALA A 332 -4.54 -7.69 24.54
CA ALA A 332 -3.49 -7.26 23.64
C ALA A 332 -3.19 -8.34 22.58
N ARG A 333 -2.58 -7.94 21.48
CA ARG A 333 -2.18 -8.82 20.40
C ARG A 333 -0.77 -8.49 19.91
N VAL A 334 -0.10 -9.49 19.40
CA VAL A 334 1.15 -9.29 18.67
C VAL A 334 1.06 -9.97 17.30
N LYS A 335 1.37 -9.24 16.26
CA LYS A 335 1.54 -9.74 14.91
C LYS A 335 3.03 -9.95 14.70
N ILE A 336 3.48 -11.20 14.55
CA ILE A 336 4.90 -11.59 14.49
C ILE A 336 5.19 -12.17 13.11
N THR A 337 6.32 -11.79 12.51
CA THR A 337 6.88 -12.45 11.33
C THR A 337 7.41 -13.83 11.73
N VAL A 338 6.80 -14.89 11.18
CA VAL A 338 7.07 -16.28 11.56
C VAL A 338 7.69 -17.10 10.42
N ALA A 339 7.56 -16.68 9.17
CA ALA A 339 8.04 -17.41 8.00
C ALA A 339 8.31 -16.50 6.80
N LYS A 340 9.05 -17.02 5.82
CA LYS A 340 9.09 -16.52 4.45
C LYS A 340 8.13 -17.36 3.60
N TYR A 341 7.54 -16.76 2.56
CA TYR A 341 6.77 -17.52 1.59
C TYR A 341 7.48 -17.66 0.25
N TYR A 342 7.13 -18.71 -0.45
CA TYR A 342 7.69 -19.13 -1.72
C TYR A 342 6.54 -19.46 -2.67
N ILE A 343 6.63 -18.98 -3.90
CA ILE A 343 5.61 -19.20 -4.94
C ILE A 343 5.96 -20.45 -5.76
N PRO A 344 5.10 -20.94 -6.69
CA PRO A 344 5.19 -22.27 -7.26
C PRO A 344 6.54 -22.66 -7.89
N SER A 345 7.30 -21.72 -8.43
CA SER A 345 8.65 -21.98 -8.95
C SER A 345 9.68 -22.28 -7.84
N GLY A 346 9.34 -22.05 -6.58
CA GLY A 346 10.24 -22.17 -5.43
C GLY A 346 10.99 -20.89 -5.07
N ARG A 347 10.78 -19.78 -5.81
CA ARG A 347 11.43 -18.49 -5.53
C ARG A 347 10.75 -17.75 -4.38
N CYS A 348 11.58 -17.03 -3.59
CA CYS A 348 11.12 -16.09 -2.57
C CYS A 348 11.15 -14.66 -3.15
N VAL A 349 10.08 -13.92 -2.99
CA VAL A 349 9.96 -12.55 -3.52
C VAL A 349 10.59 -11.48 -2.62
N GLN A 350 11.09 -11.85 -1.43
CA GLN A 350 11.64 -10.93 -0.44
C GLN A 350 12.81 -10.11 -0.99
N ALA A 351 12.66 -8.78 -1.02
CA ALA A 351 13.65 -7.86 -1.58
C ALA A 351 14.62 -7.28 -0.54
N LEU A 352 14.20 -7.20 0.74
CA LEU A 352 14.97 -6.59 1.82
C LEU A 352 15.41 -7.65 2.82
N ASP A 353 16.69 -7.61 3.22
CA ASP A 353 17.22 -8.50 4.26
C ASP A 353 17.25 -7.79 5.62
N TYR A 354 16.17 -7.98 6.39
CA TYR A 354 16.04 -7.38 7.73
C TYR A 354 17.02 -7.96 8.77
N SER A 355 17.71 -9.06 8.46
CA SER A 355 18.74 -9.63 9.36
C SER A 355 20.04 -8.84 9.32
N GLN A 356 20.22 -7.99 8.29
CA GLN A 356 21.40 -7.16 8.12
C GLN A 356 21.02 -5.68 8.03
N ARG A 357 21.72 -4.86 8.79
CA ARG A 357 21.55 -3.40 8.78
C ARG A 357 22.93 -2.75 8.64
N ASP A 358 23.00 -1.67 7.89
CA ASP A 358 24.21 -0.85 7.77
C ASP A 358 24.53 -0.11 9.09
N ALA A 359 25.66 0.58 9.14
CA ALA A 359 26.09 1.36 10.30
C ALA A 359 25.09 2.48 10.69
N ASN A 360 24.18 2.86 9.79
CA ASN A 360 23.12 3.84 10.00
C ASN A 360 21.77 3.19 10.32
N GLY A 361 21.72 1.86 10.52
CA GLY A 361 20.51 1.10 10.81
C GLY A 361 19.59 0.86 9.58
N ARG A 362 20.05 1.17 8.37
CA ARG A 362 19.27 0.95 7.14
C ARG A 362 19.32 -0.52 6.74
N VAL A 363 18.18 -1.04 6.31
CA VAL A 363 18.06 -2.41 5.81
C VAL A 363 18.60 -2.49 4.39
N GLU A 364 19.44 -3.47 4.13
CA GLU A 364 20.01 -3.68 2.81
C GLU A 364 19.07 -4.50 1.91
N LYS A 365 19.16 -4.24 0.61
CA LYS A 365 18.52 -5.11 -0.39
C LYS A 365 19.30 -6.42 -0.50
N VAL A 366 18.59 -7.50 -0.87
CA VAL A 366 19.25 -8.75 -1.26
C VAL A 366 20.27 -8.44 -2.35
N PRO A 367 21.57 -8.74 -2.15
CA PRO A 367 22.61 -8.47 -3.14
C PRO A 367 22.32 -9.16 -4.48
N ASP A 368 22.60 -8.51 -5.60
CA ASP A 368 22.44 -9.08 -6.95
C ASP A 368 23.18 -10.41 -7.13
N SER A 369 24.28 -10.61 -6.40
CA SER A 369 25.06 -11.86 -6.40
C SER A 369 24.32 -13.05 -5.79
N LEU A 370 23.28 -12.80 -4.98
CA LEU A 370 22.43 -13.83 -4.35
C LEU A 370 21.12 -14.06 -5.10
N VAL A 371 20.82 -13.27 -6.13
CA VAL A 371 19.63 -13.43 -6.97
C VAL A 371 19.75 -14.72 -7.79
N THR A 372 18.77 -15.60 -7.65
CA THR A 372 18.75 -16.93 -8.27
C THR A 372 17.69 -16.98 -9.37
N ALA A 373 18.03 -17.66 -10.47
CA ALA A 373 17.10 -17.92 -11.57
C ALA A 373 16.27 -19.19 -11.29
N PHE A 374 14.97 -19.08 -11.46
CA PHE A 374 13.99 -20.16 -11.35
C PHE A 374 13.27 -20.36 -12.69
N LYS A 375 12.46 -21.40 -12.79
CA LYS A 375 11.66 -21.69 -13.98
C LYS A 375 10.18 -21.75 -13.61
N THR A 376 9.35 -21.12 -14.43
CA THR A 376 7.91 -21.32 -14.40
C THR A 376 7.55 -22.77 -14.81
N LYS A 377 6.29 -23.14 -14.67
CA LYS A 377 5.78 -24.46 -15.08
C LYS A 377 6.07 -24.78 -16.56
N GLY A 378 5.99 -23.78 -17.45
CA GLY A 378 6.30 -23.87 -18.89
C GLY A 378 7.79 -23.68 -19.22
N GLY A 379 8.64 -23.36 -18.23
CA GLY A 379 10.09 -23.23 -18.40
C GLY A 379 10.59 -21.82 -18.71
N ARG A 380 9.76 -20.78 -18.55
CA ARG A 380 10.21 -19.36 -18.60
C ARG A 380 11.15 -19.08 -17.44
N ILE A 381 12.14 -18.20 -17.65
CA ILE A 381 13.07 -17.80 -16.60
C ILE A 381 12.47 -16.66 -15.78
N VAL A 382 12.46 -16.84 -14.45
CA VAL A 382 12.03 -15.85 -13.46
C VAL A 382 13.08 -15.77 -12.36
N TYR A 383 13.10 -14.68 -11.58
CA TYR A 383 14.13 -14.44 -10.57
C TYR A 383 13.51 -14.19 -9.18
N ASP A 384 14.25 -14.48 -8.13
CA ASP A 384 13.93 -14.16 -6.74
C ASP A 384 14.54 -12.82 -6.28
N GLY A 385 14.42 -12.51 -4.98
CA GLY A 385 15.17 -11.46 -4.29
C GLY A 385 14.74 -10.02 -4.59
N ALA A 386 13.71 -9.79 -5.41
CA ALA A 386 13.38 -8.42 -5.81
C ALA A 386 11.89 -8.18 -6.17
N GLY A 387 10.96 -8.90 -5.56
CA GLY A 387 9.54 -8.86 -5.94
C GLY A 387 9.26 -9.57 -7.26
N ILE A 388 8.07 -9.37 -7.80
CA ILE A 388 7.64 -9.94 -9.09
C ILE A 388 8.01 -8.96 -10.21
N SER A 389 8.87 -9.40 -11.12
CA SER A 389 9.14 -8.66 -12.35
C SER A 389 8.02 -8.91 -13.35
N PRO A 390 7.42 -7.87 -13.96
CA PRO A 390 6.38 -8.05 -14.95
C PRO A 390 6.93 -8.72 -16.22
N ASP A 391 6.07 -9.45 -16.93
CA ASP A 391 6.37 -10.00 -18.26
C ASP A 391 6.44 -8.90 -19.32
N VAL A 392 5.60 -7.86 -19.13
CA VAL A 392 5.56 -6.65 -19.97
C VAL A 392 5.69 -5.42 -19.07
N ALA A 393 6.82 -4.74 -19.18
CA ALA A 393 7.05 -3.51 -18.41
C ALA A 393 6.35 -2.32 -19.06
N VAL A 394 5.70 -1.49 -18.23
CA VAL A 394 5.16 -0.20 -18.67
C VAL A 394 6.23 0.88 -18.52
N LYS A 395 6.26 1.84 -19.47
CA LYS A 395 7.12 3.00 -19.35
C LYS A 395 6.65 3.88 -18.18
N GLU A 396 7.57 4.26 -17.33
CA GLU A 396 7.30 5.27 -16.32
C GLU A 396 7.22 6.65 -16.99
N VAL A 397 6.09 7.30 -16.83
CA VAL A 397 5.96 8.74 -17.11
C VAL A 397 5.98 9.44 -15.76
N PRO A 398 7.10 10.08 -15.38
CA PRO A 398 7.17 10.77 -14.11
C PRO A 398 6.07 11.83 -14.01
N MET A 399 5.43 11.91 -12.85
CA MET A 399 4.49 13.00 -12.60
C MET A 399 5.27 14.32 -12.64
N LYS A 400 4.80 15.27 -13.45
CA LYS A 400 5.40 16.61 -13.49
C LYS A 400 5.30 17.29 -12.14
N GLU A 401 6.31 18.06 -11.76
CA GLU A 401 6.37 18.71 -10.45
C GLU A 401 5.21 19.71 -10.25
N THR A 402 4.77 20.36 -11.31
CA THR A 402 3.57 21.21 -11.30
C THR A 402 2.31 20.43 -10.91
N ILE A 403 2.10 19.24 -11.50
CA ILE A 403 0.95 18.37 -11.19
C ILE A 403 1.01 17.91 -9.74
N ALA A 404 2.19 17.43 -9.31
CA ALA A 404 2.43 17.02 -7.94
C ALA A 404 2.15 18.14 -6.93
N ALA A 405 2.55 19.38 -7.26
CA ALA A 405 2.29 20.54 -6.42
C ALA A 405 0.79 20.94 -6.37
N ILE A 406 0.10 20.93 -7.51
CA ILE A 406 -1.35 21.21 -7.55
C ILE A 406 -2.12 20.18 -6.72
N TRP A 407 -1.79 18.89 -6.85
CA TRP A 407 -2.41 17.82 -6.08
C TRP A 407 -1.99 17.85 -4.61
N GLY A 408 -0.69 17.83 -4.32
CA GLY A 408 -0.14 17.70 -2.96
C GLY A 408 -0.40 18.90 -2.06
N LYS A 409 -0.60 20.10 -2.63
CA LYS A 409 -1.02 21.32 -1.91
C LYS A 409 -2.54 21.53 -1.94
N PHE A 410 -3.32 20.53 -2.38
CA PHE A 410 -4.77 20.51 -2.38
C PHE A 410 -5.46 21.60 -3.24
N TYR A 411 -4.78 22.21 -4.22
CA TYR A 411 -5.40 23.19 -5.10
C TYR A 411 -6.51 22.57 -5.94
N ALA A 412 -6.32 21.35 -6.44
CA ALA A 412 -7.37 20.62 -7.16
C ALA A 412 -8.59 20.34 -6.28
N PHE A 413 -8.37 19.90 -5.04
CA PHE A 413 -9.42 19.66 -4.05
C PHE A 413 -10.23 20.92 -3.74
N ASN A 414 -9.56 22.03 -3.46
CA ASN A 414 -10.19 23.30 -3.13
C ASN A 414 -10.95 23.89 -4.32
N TYR A 415 -10.38 23.80 -5.53
CA TYR A 415 -11.03 24.23 -6.75
C TYR A 415 -12.30 23.40 -7.06
N ALA A 416 -12.22 22.07 -6.95
CA ALA A 416 -13.38 21.20 -7.13
C ALA A 416 -14.49 21.51 -6.13
N THR A 417 -14.16 21.84 -4.88
CA THR A 417 -15.12 22.28 -3.85
C THR A 417 -15.77 23.60 -4.24
N ARG A 418 -14.98 24.58 -4.72
CA ARG A 418 -15.50 25.87 -5.24
C ARG A 418 -16.40 25.64 -6.47
N TYR A 419 -15.96 24.79 -7.41
CA TYR A 419 -16.68 24.48 -8.63
C TYR A 419 -18.10 23.95 -8.35
N THR A 420 -18.25 23.02 -7.40
CA THR A 420 -19.56 22.44 -7.06
C THR A 420 -20.52 23.44 -6.43
N THR A 421 -20.01 24.49 -5.80
CA THR A 421 -20.86 25.56 -5.24
C THR A 421 -21.57 26.38 -6.33
N SER A 422 -20.89 26.59 -7.45
CA SER A 422 -21.45 27.32 -8.60
C SER A 422 -22.14 26.42 -9.63
N HIS A 423 -21.90 25.11 -9.57
CA HIS A 423 -22.44 24.11 -10.47
C HIS A 423 -23.16 23.01 -9.71
N PRO A 424 -24.40 23.15 -9.27
CA PRO A 424 -25.11 22.16 -8.45
C PRO A 424 -25.36 20.84 -9.20
N ASN A 425 -25.33 20.84 -10.51
CA ASN A 425 -25.47 19.65 -11.35
C ASN A 425 -24.31 19.56 -12.35
N LEU A 426 -23.79 18.35 -12.54
CA LEU A 426 -22.79 18.11 -13.57
C LEU A 426 -23.47 17.96 -14.94
N ARG A 427 -22.94 18.63 -15.98
CA ARG A 427 -23.53 18.64 -17.32
C ARG A 427 -23.51 17.31 -18.06
N ASP A 428 -22.51 16.46 -17.77
CA ASP A 428 -22.37 15.12 -18.31
C ASP A 428 -21.63 14.23 -17.31
N SER A 429 -22.31 13.20 -16.83
CA SER A 429 -21.75 12.29 -15.82
C SER A 429 -20.79 11.27 -16.39
N THR A 430 -20.90 10.96 -17.69
CA THR A 430 -20.15 9.88 -18.31
C THR A 430 -18.91 10.34 -19.05
N HIS A 431 -18.93 11.56 -19.63
CA HIS A 431 -17.85 12.11 -20.45
C HIS A 431 -17.41 13.50 -20.00
N PHE A 432 -17.61 13.81 -18.71
CA PHE A 432 -17.20 15.11 -18.19
C PHE A 432 -15.70 15.32 -18.34
N GLU A 433 -15.33 16.40 -18.97
CA GLU A 433 -14.00 16.98 -18.98
C GLU A 433 -14.11 18.48 -18.79
N LEU A 434 -13.18 19.03 -18.04
CA LEU A 434 -13.07 20.48 -17.88
C LEU A 434 -12.87 21.14 -19.25
N ASN A 435 -13.68 22.14 -19.60
CA ASN A 435 -13.51 22.85 -20.87
C ASN A 435 -12.44 23.95 -20.77
N GLN A 436 -12.18 24.66 -21.89
CA GLN A 436 -11.13 25.67 -21.96
C GLN A 436 -11.42 26.90 -21.08
N GLU A 437 -12.68 27.29 -20.92
CA GLU A 437 -13.05 28.43 -20.08
C GLU A 437 -12.90 28.11 -18.60
N GLU A 438 -13.32 26.92 -18.20
CA GLU A 438 -13.16 26.40 -16.84
C GLU A 438 -11.66 26.20 -16.48
N PHE A 439 -10.83 25.80 -17.45
CA PHE A 439 -9.39 25.77 -17.24
C PHE A 439 -8.78 27.17 -17.04
N LYS A 440 -9.23 28.18 -17.79
CA LYS A 440 -8.82 29.57 -17.56
C LYS A 440 -9.26 30.06 -16.17
N ASP A 441 -10.47 29.70 -15.72
CA ASP A 441 -10.93 30.03 -14.36
C ASP A 441 -10.05 29.39 -13.31
N PHE A 442 -9.61 28.14 -13.54
CA PHE A 442 -8.65 27.49 -12.66
C PHE A 442 -7.29 28.19 -12.61
N LEU A 443 -6.77 28.66 -13.75
CA LEU A 443 -5.53 29.45 -13.77
C LEU A 443 -5.67 30.77 -13.02
N ALA A 444 -6.82 31.43 -13.17
CA ALA A 444 -7.14 32.65 -12.41
C ALA A 444 -7.25 32.38 -10.91
N TYR A 445 -7.83 31.21 -10.53
CA TYR A 445 -7.87 30.76 -9.15
C TYR A 445 -6.45 30.51 -8.60
N LEU A 446 -5.57 29.81 -9.30
CA LEU A 446 -4.19 29.59 -8.87
C LEU A 446 -3.44 30.92 -8.66
N LYS A 447 -3.68 31.89 -9.53
CA LYS A 447 -3.09 33.25 -9.40
C LYS A 447 -3.62 33.97 -8.16
N ALA A 448 -4.92 33.89 -7.88
CA ALA A 448 -5.54 34.53 -6.72
C ALA A 448 -5.09 33.90 -5.39
N GLU A 449 -4.80 32.59 -5.38
CA GLU A 449 -4.27 31.86 -4.23
C GLU A 449 -2.73 31.91 -4.15
N GLU A 450 -2.07 32.76 -4.92
CA GLU A 450 -0.62 32.90 -4.96
C GLU A 450 0.13 31.59 -5.11
N PHE A 451 -0.38 30.70 -6.02
CA PHE A 451 0.20 29.38 -6.23
C PHE A 451 1.69 29.42 -6.47
N SER A 452 2.43 28.77 -5.62
CA SER A 452 3.88 28.61 -5.74
C SER A 452 4.33 27.24 -5.24
N TYR A 453 5.41 26.74 -5.81
CA TYR A 453 6.09 25.52 -5.37
C TYR A 453 7.57 25.63 -5.70
N GLN A 454 8.39 24.86 -5.03
CA GLN A 454 9.80 24.73 -5.37
C GLN A 454 10.02 23.48 -6.19
N THR A 455 10.66 23.61 -7.34
CA THR A 455 11.14 22.47 -8.10
C THR A 455 12.39 21.86 -7.44
N ARG A 456 12.69 20.61 -7.77
CA ARG A 456 13.90 19.97 -7.30
C ARG A 456 15.15 20.77 -7.67
N LEU A 457 15.19 21.31 -8.89
CA LEU A 457 16.29 22.16 -9.33
C LEU A 457 16.39 23.44 -8.52
N GLU A 458 15.27 24.13 -8.22
CA GLU A 458 15.29 25.31 -7.34
C GLU A 458 15.81 24.96 -5.95
N MET A 459 15.42 23.83 -5.37
CA MET A 459 15.94 23.37 -4.07
C MET A 459 17.45 23.08 -4.11
N ASP A 460 17.96 22.50 -5.18
CA ASP A 460 19.40 22.23 -5.34
C ASP A 460 20.18 23.54 -5.56
N MET A 461 19.62 24.50 -6.28
CA MET A 461 20.20 25.85 -6.40
C MET A 461 20.26 26.57 -5.06
N GLU A 462 19.24 26.49 -4.22
CA GLU A 462 19.28 27.08 -2.87
C GLU A 462 20.36 26.44 -1.98
N LYS A 463 20.62 25.13 -2.11
CA LYS A 463 21.75 24.47 -1.43
C LYS A 463 23.09 25.03 -1.91
N ILE A 464 23.27 25.14 -3.24
CA ILE A 464 24.48 25.74 -3.83
C ILE A 464 24.69 27.16 -3.29
N LYS A 465 23.64 27.99 -3.27
CA LYS A 465 23.69 29.34 -2.73
C LYS A 465 24.11 29.34 -1.28
N LYS A 466 23.54 28.46 -0.46
CA LYS A 466 23.90 28.36 0.97
C LYS A 466 25.36 27.97 1.14
N GLU A 467 25.83 26.92 0.49
CA GLU A 467 27.21 26.42 0.57
C GLU A 467 28.24 27.48 0.09
N THR A 468 27.94 28.14 -1.03
CA THR A 468 28.83 29.18 -1.57
C THR A 468 28.83 30.47 -0.74
N THR A 469 27.71 30.78 -0.06
CA THR A 469 27.64 31.89 0.89
C THR A 469 28.49 31.61 2.15
N GLU A 470 28.37 30.38 2.68
CA GLU A 470 29.18 29.95 3.85
C GLU A 470 30.70 30.00 3.55
N ASN A 471 31.09 29.74 2.31
CA ASN A 471 32.47 29.76 1.82
C ASN A 471 32.90 31.13 1.28
N ASN A 472 32.08 32.18 1.42
CA ASN A 472 32.33 33.54 0.89
C ASN A 472 32.63 33.61 -0.63
N SER A 473 32.13 32.65 -1.41
CA SER A 473 32.34 32.56 -2.86
C SER A 473 31.11 32.90 -3.70
N PHE A 474 29.94 33.13 -3.06
CA PHE A 474 28.67 33.37 -3.78
C PHE A 474 28.74 34.59 -4.71
N GLU A 475 29.40 35.67 -4.30
CA GLU A 475 29.51 36.87 -5.11
C GLU A 475 30.16 36.62 -6.49
N ASN A 476 31.06 35.63 -6.56
CA ASN A 476 31.76 35.29 -7.80
C ASN A 476 30.84 34.59 -8.84
N ILE A 477 29.70 34.01 -8.42
CA ILE A 477 28.77 33.28 -9.26
C ILE A 477 27.35 33.89 -9.24
N ARG A 478 27.14 35.01 -8.57
CA ARG A 478 25.82 35.63 -8.37
C ARG A 478 25.08 35.88 -9.68
N ASN A 479 25.76 36.43 -10.66
CA ASN A 479 25.13 36.76 -11.95
C ASN A 479 24.61 35.52 -12.69
N GLU A 480 25.41 34.47 -12.75
CA GLU A 480 25.07 33.19 -13.36
C GLU A 480 23.93 32.50 -12.60
N PHE A 481 23.99 32.57 -11.27
CA PHE A 481 22.93 32.06 -10.39
C PHE A 481 21.60 32.77 -10.66
N ASP A 482 21.59 34.10 -10.66
CA ASP A 482 20.36 34.90 -10.88
C ASP A 482 19.79 34.68 -12.28
N VAL A 483 20.63 34.57 -13.31
CA VAL A 483 20.20 34.23 -14.69
C VAL A 483 19.57 32.84 -14.75
N LEU A 484 20.16 31.86 -14.07
CA LEU A 484 19.62 30.50 -14.06
C LEU A 484 18.31 30.44 -13.30
N MET A 485 18.20 31.08 -12.14
CA MET A 485 16.95 31.15 -11.37
C MET A 485 15.83 31.85 -12.15
N ALA A 486 16.13 32.91 -12.88
CA ALA A 486 15.17 33.57 -13.77
C ALA A 486 14.66 32.65 -14.88
N ARG A 487 15.56 31.85 -15.50
CA ARG A 487 15.16 30.86 -16.50
C ARG A 487 14.29 29.74 -15.91
N LEU A 488 14.67 29.20 -14.74
CA LEU A 488 13.88 28.17 -14.06
C LEU A 488 12.46 28.66 -13.75
N LYS A 489 12.30 29.93 -13.37
CA LYS A 489 10.97 30.53 -13.17
C LYS A 489 10.13 30.56 -14.45
N VAL A 490 10.72 30.96 -15.59
CA VAL A 490 10.03 30.98 -16.88
C VAL A 490 9.65 29.55 -17.32
N GLU A 491 10.57 28.59 -17.17
CA GLU A 491 10.27 27.17 -17.49
C GLU A 491 9.14 26.61 -16.65
N LYS A 492 9.07 26.95 -15.37
CA LYS A 492 7.99 26.55 -14.46
C LYS A 492 6.62 27.14 -14.87
N GLU A 493 6.58 28.39 -15.30
CA GLU A 493 5.36 29.01 -15.85
C GLU A 493 4.94 28.35 -17.17
N ASN A 494 5.90 28.02 -18.04
CA ASN A 494 5.65 27.29 -19.28
C ASN A 494 5.16 25.86 -19.02
N GLU A 495 5.74 25.16 -18.04
CA GLU A 495 5.31 23.80 -17.65
C GLU A 495 3.84 23.77 -17.22
N LEU A 496 3.38 24.78 -16.47
CA LEU A 496 1.99 24.90 -16.06
C LEU A 496 1.04 24.92 -17.29
N LEU A 497 1.38 25.72 -18.31
CA LEU A 497 0.58 25.80 -19.53
C LEU A 497 0.68 24.54 -20.40
N GLN A 498 1.87 23.97 -20.53
CA GLN A 498 2.10 22.72 -21.28
C GLN A 498 1.46 21.50 -20.62
N SER A 499 1.11 21.61 -19.34
CA SER A 499 0.46 20.53 -18.56
C SER A 499 -1.07 20.64 -18.56
N GLU A 500 -1.64 21.44 -19.45
CA GLU A 500 -3.11 21.67 -19.51
C GLU A 500 -3.89 20.34 -19.51
N LYS A 501 -3.51 19.40 -20.37
CA LYS A 501 -4.23 18.11 -20.51
C LYS A 501 -4.24 17.32 -19.20
N GLU A 502 -3.09 17.23 -18.56
CA GLU A 502 -2.93 16.49 -17.29
C GLU A 502 -3.66 17.21 -16.13
N ILE A 503 -3.59 18.55 -16.09
CA ILE A 503 -4.29 19.36 -15.08
C ILE A 503 -5.81 19.21 -15.26
N ARG A 504 -6.30 19.31 -16.49
CA ARG A 504 -7.74 19.13 -16.79
C ARG A 504 -8.21 17.74 -16.38
N LYS A 505 -7.42 16.70 -16.64
CA LYS A 505 -7.70 15.34 -16.18
C LYS A 505 -7.80 15.26 -14.65
N LEU A 506 -6.80 15.81 -13.94
CA LEU A 506 -6.78 15.83 -12.47
C LEU A 506 -8.01 16.57 -11.90
N LEU A 507 -8.33 17.74 -12.44
CA LEU A 507 -9.49 18.52 -11.99
C LEU A 507 -10.82 17.83 -12.31
N SER A 508 -10.93 17.22 -13.50
CA SER A 508 -12.14 16.48 -13.89
C SER A 508 -12.40 15.30 -12.98
N GLU A 509 -11.36 14.54 -12.64
CA GLU A 509 -11.45 13.43 -11.68
C GLU A 509 -11.91 13.91 -10.31
N GLU A 510 -11.32 15.01 -9.82
CA GLU A 510 -11.64 15.60 -8.53
C GLU A 510 -13.07 16.18 -8.50
N ILE A 511 -13.51 16.82 -9.57
CA ILE A 511 -14.88 17.33 -9.72
C ILE A 511 -15.88 16.17 -9.77
N ILE A 512 -15.63 15.15 -10.59
CA ILE A 512 -16.52 13.98 -10.69
C ILE A 512 -16.71 13.32 -9.32
N SER A 513 -15.66 13.23 -8.51
CA SER A 513 -15.76 12.65 -7.17
C SER A 513 -16.76 13.39 -6.26
N ARG A 514 -16.99 14.68 -6.48
CA ARG A 514 -17.97 15.49 -5.70
C ARG A 514 -19.42 15.10 -5.99
N TYR A 515 -19.72 14.64 -7.22
CA TYR A 515 -21.07 14.29 -7.66
C TYR A 515 -21.34 12.79 -7.60
N TYR A 516 -20.33 11.99 -7.94
CA TYR A 516 -20.45 10.54 -8.11
C TYR A 516 -19.53 9.74 -7.18
N PHE A 517 -18.92 10.38 -6.17
CA PHE A 517 -18.12 9.79 -5.11
C PHE A 517 -17.02 8.85 -5.63
N GLN A 518 -16.55 7.92 -4.80
CA GLN A 518 -15.50 6.96 -5.14
C GLN A 518 -15.79 6.19 -6.43
N LYS A 519 -17.04 5.80 -6.64
CA LYS A 519 -17.43 5.03 -7.83
C LYS A 519 -17.25 5.84 -9.12
N GLY A 520 -17.66 7.11 -9.11
CA GLY A 520 -17.45 8.01 -10.25
C GLY A 520 -15.97 8.31 -10.49
N ARG A 521 -15.19 8.56 -9.43
CA ARG A 521 -13.73 8.76 -9.51
C ARG A 521 -13.05 7.56 -10.17
N LEU A 522 -13.33 6.33 -9.69
CA LEU A 522 -12.73 5.12 -10.24
C LEU A 522 -13.14 4.87 -11.69
N ALA A 523 -14.41 5.09 -12.03
CA ALA A 523 -14.88 4.97 -13.41
C ALA A 523 -14.15 5.94 -14.36
N TYR A 524 -13.96 7.20 -13.95
CA TYR A 524 -13.23 8.20 -14.72
C TYR A 524 -11.74 7.85 -14.85
N ALA A 525 -11.10 7.51 -13.72
CA ALA A 525 -9.68 7.16 -13.68
C ALA A 525 -9.38 5.97 -14.59
N MET A 526 -10.17 4.89 -14.51
CA MET A 526 -9.97 3.69 -15.34
C MET A 526 -10.17 3.95 -16.83
N ARG A 527 -11.14 4.76 -17.21
CA ARG A 527 -11.36 5.11 -18.61
C ARG A 527 -10.21 5.90 -19.23
N ASN A 528 -9.54 6.72 -18.42
CA ASN A 528 -8.48 7.62 -18.84
C ASN A 528 -7.06 7.10 -18.49
N ASP A 529 -6.94 5.81 -18.15
CA ASP A 529 -5.68 5.18 -17.76
C ASP A 529 -4.97 4.58 -18.98
N GLU A 530 -3.82 5.13 -19.34
CA GLU A 530 -3.02 4.66 -20.47
C GLU A 530 -2.50 3.23 -20.28
N GLN A 531 -2.23 2.82 -19.05
CA GLN A 531 -1.78 1.45 -18.77
C GLN A 531 -2.93 0.44 -18.94
N ILE A 532 -4.17 0.82 -18.60
CA ILE A 532 -5.35 -0.01 -18.89
C ILE A 532 -5.55 -0.14 -20.40
N ASN A 533 -5.35 0.94 -21.16
CA ASN A 533 -5.42 0.85 -22.62
C ASN A 533 -4.34 -0.08 -23.18
N GLN A 534 -3.10 -0.01 -22.68
CA GLN A 534 -2.02 -0.93 -23.06
C GLN A 534 -2.36 -2.38 -22.70
N ALA A 535 -2.92 -2.61 -21.50
CA ALA A 535 -3.35 -3.93 -21.06
C ALA A 535 -4.46 -4.49 -21.96
N MET A 536 -5.43 -3.64 -22.32
CA MET A 536 -6.52 -4.01 -23.23
C MET A 536 -6.02 -4.36 -24.64
N GLU A 537 -5.07 -3.59 -25.18
CA GLU A 537 -4.49 -3.89 -26.50
C GLU A 537 -3.66 -5.19 -26.46
N LEU A 538 -2.88 -5.39 -25.42
CA LEU A 538 -2.09 -6.62 -25.26
C LEU A 538 -2.98 -7.86 -25.17
N ILE A 539 -4.01 -7.84 -24.32
CA ILE A 539 -4.86 -9.01 -24.07
C ILE A 539 -5.76 -9.36 -25.28
N LYS A 540 -5.97 -8.44 -26.22
CA LYS A 540 -6.68 -8.71 -27.48
C LYS A 540 -5.84 -9.54 -28.46
N ASN A 541 -4.53 -9.52 -28.32
CA ASN A 541 -3.59 -10.21 -29.20
C ASN A 541 -3.26 -11.60 -28.63
N ASP A 542 -4.10 -12.60 -28.93
CA ASP A 542 -3.91 -13.97 -28.43
C ASP A 542 -2.55 -14.56 -28.81
N ALA A 543 -2.00 -14.21 -29.98
CA ALA A 543 -0.69 -14.69 -30.43
C ALA A 543 0.44 -14.11 -29.57
N GLU A 544 0.36 -12.83 -29.18
CA GLU A 544 1.35 -12.17 -28.33
C GLU A 544 1.25 -12.69 -26.90
N VAL A 545 0.05 -12.80 -26.35
CA VAL A 545 -0.20 -13.39 -24.99
C VAL A 545 0.37 -14.80 -24.94
N ASN A 546 0.04 -15.67 -25.90
CA ASN A 546 0.57 -17.03 -25.97
C ASN A 546 2.09 -17.04 -26.18
N GLY A 547 2.61 -16.13 -27.01
CA GLY A 547 4.05 -15.97 -27.21
C GLY A 547 4.79 -15.63 -25.92
N ILE A 548 4.23 -14.77 -25.06
CA ILE A 548 4.79 -14.43 -23.75
C ILE A 548 4.74 -15.65 -22.82
N LEU A 549 3.58 -16.32 -22.71
CA LEU A 549 3.38 -17.44 -21.80
C LEU A 549 4.19 -18.69 -22.17
N THR A 550 4.58 -18.85 -23.45
CA THR A 550 5.35 -20.01 -23.93
C THR A 550 6.82 -19.71 -24.24
N ARG A 551 7.26 -18.48 -23.99
CA ARG A 551 8.62 -18.01 -24.35
C ARG A 551 9.69 -18.81 -23.60
N LYS A 552 10.59 -19.47 -24.32
CA LYS A 552 11.77 -20.15 -23.76
C LYS A 552 12.99 -19.27 -23.95
N GLU A 553 13.37 -18.54 -22.93
CA GLU A 553 14.60 -17.72 -22.96
C GLU A 553 15.79 -18.49 -22.38
N LYS A 554 16.99 -18.20 -22.95
CA LYS A 554 18.23 -18.55 -22.25
C LYS A 554 18.42 -17.57 -21.10
N PRO A 555 18.94 -18.00 -19.92
CA PRO A 555 19.18 -17.10 -18.81
C PRO A 555 20.16 -16.00 -19.26
N ASN A 556 19.65 -14.79 -19.44
CA ASN A 556 20.50 -13.61 -19.52
C ASN A 556 21.05 -13.33 -18.11
N LYS A 557 22.25 -12.72 -18.04
CA LYS A 557 22.84 -12.32 -16.76
C LYS A 557 21.79 -11.59 -15.90
N PRO A 558 21.79 -11.78 -14.56
CA PRO A 558 20.80 -11.17 -13.68
C PRO A 558 20.66 -9.68 -13.97
N PHE A 559 19.42 -9.22 -14.01
CA PHE A 559 19.07 -7.82 -14.24
C PHE A 559 19.79 -6.96 -13.20
N ASN A 560 20.59 -6.00 -13.64
CA ASN A 560 21.24 -5.04 -12.74
C ASN A 560 20.27 -3.88 -12.44
N PRO A 561 19.65 -3.84 -11.23
CA PRO A 561 18.71 -2.78 -10.86
C PRO A 561 19.38 -1.40 -10.70
N SER A 562 20.71 -1.32 -10.70
CA SER A 562 21.46 -0.06 -10.60
C SER A 562 21.59 0.68 -11.94
N LYS A 563 21.25 0.06 -13.07
CA LYS A 563 21.12 0.78 -14.33
C LYS A 563 19.74 1.45 -14.37
N LYS A 564 19.70 2.72 -13.95
CA LYS A 564 18.58 3.64 -14.24
C LYS A 564 18.40 3.71 -15.76
N PHE A 565 17.17 3.42 -16.21
CA PHE A 565 16.71 3.84 -17.53
C PHE A 565 16.34 5.31 -17.50
#